data_6f622c35f2ba99c6c14965a2bd5c39b9
#
_entry.id   6f622c35f2ba99c6c14965a2bd5c39b9
#
_cell.length_a   1.000
_cell.length_b   1.000
_cell.length_c   1.000
_cell.angle_alpha   90.00
_cell.angle_beta   90.00
_cell.angle_gamma   90.00
#
_symmetry.space_group_name_H-M   'P 1'
#
loop_
_entity.id
_entity.type
_entity.pdbx_description
1 polymer ?
#
loop_
_entity_poly.entity_id
_entity_poly.type
_entity_poly.pdbx_seq_one_letter_code
_entity_poly.pdbx_strand_id
1 'polypeptide(L)'
;MSATMHRIKVVNDASDLVPILRAVDSPVKLRLVQRLGENWLTLEDVQREFGADGVKALAFFEKLRLIDTRWVAREGRRQPDKSYHFYYSTINISTTSPLAEISEVLAIATMPQREYTKLEQKIYDAVGTEGRFFSDVAEELGMSPTRLKALVKRSEKLEYRGHRIERFAQEPLSP
;
A
#
# COMPACT_ATOMS: atom_id res chain seq x y z
N MET A 1 -30.32 -6.20 -6.99
CA MET A 1 -29.25 -7.01 -6.37
C MET A 1 -27.97 -6.77 -7.17
N SER A 2 -27.05 -6.00 -6.64
CA SER A 2 -25.77 -5.77 -7.31
C SER A 2 -24.95 -7.06 -7.14
N ALA A 3 -24.63 -7.73 -8.24
CA ALA A 3 -23.76 -8.88 -8.22
C ALA A 3 -22.40 -8.42 -7.64
N THR A 4 -22.07 -8.89 -6.46
CA THR A 4 -20.76 -8.66 -5.86
C THR A 4 -19.73 -9.33 -6.77
N MET A 5 -19.08 -8.54 -7.63
CA MET A 5 -18.02 -9.06 -8.49
C MET A 5 -16.90 -9.57 -7.59
N HIS A 6 -16.73 -10.88 -7.55
CA HIS A 6 -15.61 -11.51 -6.86
C HIS A 6 -14.30 -11.12 -7.56
N ARG A 7 -13.58 -10.19 -6.97
CA ARG A 7 -12.28 -9.76 -7.46
C ARG A 7 -11.20 -10.38 -6.58
N ILE A 8 -10.31 -11.14 -7.20
CA ILE A 8 -9.24 -11.87 -6.51
C ILE A 8 -7.93 -11.14 -6.72
N LYS A 9 -7.24 -10.80 -5.62
CA LYS A 9 -5.84 -10.38 -5.67
C LYS A 9 -4.95 -11.61 -5.64
N VAL A 10 -4.16 -11.78 -6.70
CA VAL A 10 -3.17 -12.86 -6.76
C VAL A 10 -1.83 -12.36 -6.27
N VAL A 11 -1.21 -13.11 -5.37
CA VAL A 11 0.11 -12.86 -4.79
C VAL A 11 1.02 -14.01 -5.19
N ASN A 12 1.91 -13.74 -6.15
CA ASN A 12 2.86 -14.71 -6.69
C ASN A 12 4.31 -14.41 -6.28
N ASP A 13 4.61 -13.18 -5.94
CA ASP A 13 5.94 -12.75 -5.48
C ASP A 13 5.92 -12.63 -3.95
N ALA A 14 6.92 -13.20 -3.28
CA ALA A 14 7.00 -13.17 -1.82
C ALA A 14 6.98 -11.74 -1.26
N SER A 15 7.58 -10.78 -1.97
CA SER A 15 7.58 -9.37 -1.54
C SER A 15 6.19 -8.72 -1.53
N ASP A 16 5.21 -9.27 -2.24
CA ASP A 16 3.82 -8.81 -2.20
C ASP A 16 3.10 -9.15 -0.88
N LEU A 17 3.69 -10.00 -0.05
CA LEU A 17 3.19 -10.25 1.31
C LEU A 17 3.39 -9.03 2.21
N VAL A 18 4.42 -8.21 1.97
CA VAL A 18 4.71 -7.03 2.80
C VAL A 18 3.54 -6.06 2.84
N PRO A 19 3.02 -5.54 1.71
CA PRO A 19 1.89 -4.62 1.73
C PRO A 19 0.63 -5.25 2.33
N ILE A 20 0.39 -6.54 2.14
CA ILE A 20 -0.77 -7.23 2.71
C ILE A 20 -0.67 -7.28 4.24
N LEU A 21 0.48 -7.68 4.77
CA LEU A 21 0.71 -7.70 6.21
C LEU A 21 0.63 -6.29 6.81
N ARG A 22 1.15 -5.29 6.10
CA ARG A 22 1.10 -3.89 6.52
C ARG A 22 -0.30 -3.28 6.43
N ALA A 23 -1.17 -3.81 5.58
CA ALA A 23 -2.56 -3.36 5.47
C ALA A 23 -3.42 -3.70 6.71
N VAL A 24 -2.99 -4.67 7.50
CA VAL A 24 -3.73 -5.15 8.68
C VAL A 24 -2.91 -5.14 9.97
N ASP A 25 -1.82 -4.41 10.01
CA ASP A 25 -0.84 -4.41 11.10
C ASP A 25 -1.20 -3.54 12.32
N SER A 26 -2.35 -2.90 12.28
CA SER A 26 -2.87 -2.12 13.41
C SER A 26 -4.40 -2.31 13.57
N PRO A 27 -4.94 -2.13 14.78
CA PRO A 27 -6.38 -2.23 15.01
C PRO A 27 -7.19 -1.27 14.14
N VAL A 28 -6.70 -0.06 13.88
CA VAL A 28 -7.35 0.93 13.02
C VAL A 28 -7.41 0.43 11.59
N LYS A 29 -6.30 -0.03 11.02
CA LYS A 29 -6.25 -0.56 9.67
C LYS A 29 -7.15 -1.79 9.50
N LEU A 30 -7.11 -2.72 10.44
CA LEU A 30 -7.95 -3.92 10.41
C LEU A 30 -9.45 -3.55 10.38
N ARG A 31 -9.88 -2.67 11.25
CA ARG A 31 -11.27 -2.20 11.29
C ARG A 31 -11.65 -1.45 10.01
N LEU A 32 -10.76 -0.61 9.49
CA LEU A 32 -11.00 0.13 8.26
C LEU A 32 -11.13 -0.81 7.05
N VAL A 33 -10.29 -1.87 6.95
CA VAL A 33 -10.41 -2.91 5.92
C VAL A 33 -11.79 -3.57 5.98
N GLN A 34 -12.26 -3.95 7.16
CA GLN A 34 -13.57 -4.58 7.35
C GLN A 34 -14.69 -3.63 6.90
N ARG A 35 -14.64 -2.37 7.33
CA ARG A 35 -15.66 -1.36 6.99
C ARG A 35 -15.69 -1.05 5.50
N LEU A 36 -14.53 -0.91 4.86
CA LEU A 36 -14.42 -0.69 3.41
C LEU A 36 -14.79 -1.93 2.58
N GLY A 37 -14.70 -3.12 3.16
CA GLY A 37 -15.15 -4.37 2.53
C GLY A 37 -16.66 -4.50 2.45
N GLU A 38 -17.37 -3.88 3.39
CA GLU A 38 -18.82 -3.95 3.51
C GLU A 38 -19.53 -2.72 2.91
N ASN A 39 -18.88 -1.55 2.99
CA ASN A 39 -19.51 -0.27 2.70
C ASN A 39 -18.61 0.67 1.89
N TRP A 40 -19.25 1.52 1.09
CA TRP A 40 -18.62 2.69 0.51
C TRP A 40 -18.54 3.80 1.58
N LEU A 41 -17.34 4.29 1.87
CA LEU A 41 -17.10 5.35 2.84
C LEU A 41 -16.51 6.57 2.14
N THR A 42 -16.96 7.76 2.51
CA THR A 42 -16.31 9.02 2.10
C THR A 42 -15.09 9.30 2.98
N LEU A 43 -14.25 10.25 2.58
CA LEU A 43 -13.14 10.71 3.42
C LEU A 43 -13.63 11.26 4.76
N GLU A 44 -14.77 11.96 4.74
CA GLU A 44 -15.42 12.50 5.94
C GLU A 44 -15.88 11.38 6.90
N ASP A 45 -16.44 10.29 6.34
CA ASP A 45 -16.83 9.12 7.14
C ASP A 45 -15.60 8.46 7.79
N VAL A 46 -14.52 8.30 7.04
CA VAL A 46 -13.26 7.74 7.56
C VAL A 46 -12.67 8.65 8.64
N GLN A 47 -12.63 9.97 8.40
CA GLN A 47 -12.14 10.94 9.39
C GLN A 47 -12.97 10.92 10.67
N ARG A 48 -14.30 10.84 10.55
CA ARG A 48 -15.22 10.81 11.70
C ARG A 48 -15.10 9.53 12.52
N GLU A 49 -14.99 8.36 11.86
CA GLU A 49 -14.99 7.05 12.51
C GLU A 49 -13.60 6.63 13.01
N PHE A 50 -12.54 7.00 12.31
CA PHE A 50 -11.18 6.50 12.54
C PHE A 50 -10.15 7.61 12.80
N GLY A 51 -10.52 8.88 12.66
CA GLY A 51 -9.62 10.01 12.85
C GLY A 51 -8.49 10.09 11.83
N ALA A 52 -7.41 10.80 12.20
CA ALA A 52 -6.25 11.02 11.33
C ALA A 52 -5.52 9.71 10.95
N ASP A 53 -5.51 8.71 11.82
CA ASP A 53 -4.89 7.43 11.55
C ASP A 53 -5.66 6.63 10.50
N GLY A 54 -7.00 6.75 10.48
CA GLY A 54 -7.84 6.18 9.43
C GLY A 54 -7.59 6.83 8.07
N VAL A 55 -7.43 8.15 8.03
CA VAL A 55 -7.09 8.87 6.78
C VAL A 55 -5.72 8.46 6.23
N LYS A 56 -4.71 8.32 7.10
CA LYS A 56 -3.40 7.79 6.71
C LYS A 56 -3.48 6.36 6.18
N ALA A 57 -4.26 5.51 6.84
CA ALA A 57 -4.48 4.14 6.40
C ALA A 57 -5.18 4.09 5.04
N LEU A 58 -6.18 4.94 4.81
CA LEU A 58 -6.88 5.04 3.53
C LEU A 58 -5.93 5.45 2.40
N ALA A 59 -5.07 6.45 2.62
CA ALA A 59 -4.04 6.88 1.67
C ALA A 59 -3.05 5.75 1.35
N PHE A 60 -2.67 4.97 2.37
CA PHE A 60 -1.82 3.80 2.19
C PHE A 60 -2.51 2.72 1.33
N PHE A 61 -3.79 2.44 1.56
CA PHE A 61 -4.56 1.47 0.75
C PHE A 61 -4.73 1.95 -0.69
N GLU A 62 -4.93 3.24 -0.92
CA GLU A 62 -5.01 3.82 -2.26
C GLU A 62 -3.68 3.65 -3.02
N LYS A 63 -2.56 3.96 -2.37
CA LYS A 63 -1.22 3.72 -2.93
C LYS A 63 -1.00 2.26 -3.31
N LEU A 64 -1.44 1.32 -2.48
CA LEU A 64 -1.33 -0.12 -2.74
C LEU A 64 -2.34 -0.62 -3.78
N ARG A 65 -3.21 0.24 -4.30
CA ARG A 65 -4.29 -0.11 -5.23
C ARG A 65 -5.20 -1.21 -4.67
N LEU A 66 -5.46 -1.15 -3.37
CA LEU A 66 -6.36 -2.09 -2.69
C LEU A 66 -7.80 -1.61 -2.67
N ILE A 67 -8.05 -0.34 -2.95
CA ILE A 67 -9.37 0.29 -2.90
C ILE A 67 -9.82 0.78 -4.27
N ASP A 68 -11.12 0.72 -4.48
CA ASP A 68 -11.85 1.31 -5.59
C ASP A 68 -12.44 2.65 -5.17
N THR A 69 -12.67 3.53 -6.12
CA THR A 69 -13.20 4.87 -5.86
C THR A 69 -14.34 5.21 -6.78
N ARG A 70 -15.31 5.95 -6.28
CA ARG A 70 -16.40 6.52 -7.06
C ARG A 70 -16.79 7.89 -6.54
N TRP A 71 -17.36 8.71 -7.41
CA TRP A 71 -17.91 10.01 -7.06
C TRP A 71 -19.40 9.87 -6.71
N VAL A 72 -19.81 10.46 -5.58
CA VAL A 72 -21.18 10.41 -5.07
C VAL A 72 -21.69 11.84 -4.92
N ALA A 73 -22.79 12.16 -5.64
CA ALA A 73 -23.46 13.44 -5.45
C ALA A 73 -24.07 13.53 -4.05
N ARG A 74 -23.87 14.65 -3.40
CA ARG A 74 -24.43 14.92 -2.06
C ARG A 74 -25.35 16.13 -2.13
N GLU A 75 -26.56 15.99 -1.57
CA GLU A 75 -27.49 17.12 -1.49
C GLU A 75 -26.86 18.30 -0.74
N GLY A 76 -26.99 19.49 -1.32
CA GLY A 76 -26.47 20.74 -0.73
C GLY A 76 -24.97 21.01 -0.97
N ARG A 77 -24.23 20.14 -1.65
CA ARG A 77 -22.84 20.40 -2.08
C ARG A 77 -22.73 20.57 -3.57
N ARG A 78 -21.91 21.56 -4.02
CA ARG A 78 -21.67 21.80 -5.45
C ARG A 78 -20.75 20.76 -6.10
N GLN A 79 -19.93 20.09 -5.30
CA GLN A 79 -18.99 19.06 -5.78
C GLN A 79 -19.35 17.71 -5.19
N PRO A 80 -19.26 16.63 -6.00
CA PRO A 80 -19.48 15.28 -5.51
C PRO A 80 -18.35 14.88 -4.54
N ASP A 81 -18.69 14.07 -3.53
CA ASP A 81 -17.71 13.50 -2.62
C ASP A 81 -17.09 12.22 -3.23
N LYS A 82 -15.79 12.05 -3.07
CA LYS A 82 -15.11 10.79 -3.42
C LYS A 82 -15.39 9.77 -2.33
N SER A 83 -15.87 8.60 -2.71
CA SER A 83 -16.09 7.49 -1.79
C SER A 83 -15.21 6.28 -2.17
N TYR A 84 -14.90 5.47 -1.19
CA TYR A 84 -13.90 4.41 -1.23
C TYR A 84 -14.51 3.08 -0.81
N HIS A 85 -14.06 2.00 -1.42
CA HIS A 85 -14.45 0.63 -1.10
C HIS A 85 -13.27 -0.31 -1.36
N PHE A 86 -13.16 -1.42 -0.64
CA PHE A 86 -12.12 -2.38 -0.93
C PHE A 86 -12.34 -3.03 -2.30
N TYR A 87 -11.30 -3.03 -3.14
CA TYR A 87 -11.40 -3.52 -4.52
C TYR A 87 -11.48 -5.05 -4.58
N TYR A 88 -10.77 -5.72 -3.69
CA TYR A 88 -10.67 -7.18 -3.68
C TYR A 88 -11.56 -7.78 -2.59
N SER A 89 -12.30 -8.81 -2.95
CA SER A 89 -13.07 -9.63 -1.99
C SER A 89 -12.28 -10.83 -1.48
N THR A 90 -11.24 -11.23 -2.20
CA THR A 90 -10.45 -12.43 -1.91
C THR A 90 -8.99 -12.21 -2.26
N ILE A 91 -8.09 -12.81 -1.48
CA ILE A 91 -6.65 -12.83 -1.76
C ILE A 91 -6.26 -14.29 -1.97
N ASN A 92 -5.64 -14.58 -3.11
CA ASN A 92 -5.03 -15.88 -3.40
C ASN A 92 -3.52 -15.73 -3.24
N ILE A 93 -2.95 -16.41 -2.26
CA ILE A 93 -1.51 -16.44 -2.01
C ILE A 93 -0.96 -17.76 -2.55
N SER A 94 -0.20 -17.69 -3.65
CA SER A 94 0.44 -18.83 -4.28
C SER A 94 1.87 -18.45 -4.63
N THR A 95 2.75 -18.51 -3.64
CA THR A 95 4.18 -18.22 -3.83
C THR A 95 5.02 -19.43 -3.49
N THR A 96 5.98 -19.73 -4.36
CA THR A 96 7.03 -20.70 -4.12
C THR A 96 8.36 -19.96 -4.17
N SER A 97 8.94 -19.74 -3.01
CA SER A 97 10.20 -19.01 -2.87
C SER A 97 11.10 -19.71 -1.87
N PRO A 98 12.43 -19.61 -2.01
CA PRO A 98 13.37 -20.11 -1.01
C PRO A 98 13.04 -19.60 0.40
N LEU A 99 13.25 -20.43 1.40
CA LEU A 99 12.97 -20.07 2.80
C LEU A 99 13.71 -18.80 3.22
N ALA A 100 14.92 -18.58 2.72
CA ALA A 100 15.71 -17.39 2.98
C ALA A 100 15.01 -16.11 2.48
N GLU A 101 14.41 -16.14 1.29
CA GLU A 101 13.65 -15.00 0.74
C GLU A 101 12.38 -14.72 1.54
N ILE A 102 11.62 -15.76 1.89
CA ILE A 102 10.44 -15.61 2.75
C ILE A 102 10.83 -15.02 4.10
N SER A 103 11.92 -15.51 4.70
CA SER A 103 12.41 -14.99 5.99
C SER A 103 12.79 -13.51 5.89
N GLU A 104 13.44 -13.10 4.81
CA GLU A 104 13.81 -11.70 4.56
C GLU A 104 12.58 -10.81 4.39
N VAL A 105 11.60 -11.25 3.62
CA VAL A 105 10.32 -10.55 3.43
C VAL A 105 9.57 -10.37 4.74
N LEU A 106 9.44 -11.42 5.55
CA LEU A 106 8.79 -11.35 6.85
C LEU A 106 9.53 -10.44 7.83
N ALA A 107 10.87 -10.51 7.85
CA ALA A 107 11.70 -9.62 8.66
C ALA A 107 11.46 -8.14 8.30
N ILE A 108 11.34 -7.82 7.01
CA ILE A 108 11.05 -6.46 6.56
C ILE A 108 9.61 -6.04 6.93
N ALA A 109 8.63 -6.93 6.75
CA ALA A 109 7.24 -6.62 7.10
C ALA A 109 7.07 -6.31 8.60
N THR A 110 7.81 -7.01 9.46
CA THR A 110 7.73 -6.89 10.94
C THR A 110 8.79 -5.97 11.54
N MET A 111 9.73 -5.45 10.73
CA MET A 111 10.81 -4.57 11.19
C MET A 111 10.25 -3.35 11.92
N PRO A 112 10.84 -2.95 13.07
CA PRO A 112 10.45 -1.75 13.77
C PRO A 112 10.53 -0.51 12.88
N GLN A 113 9.55 0.39 13.02
CA GLN A 113 9.45 1.58 12.16
C GLN A 113 10.72 2.43 12.17
N ARG A 114 11.39 2.57 13.32
CA ARG A 114 12.63 3.33 13.45
C ARG A 114 13.78 2.77 12.59
N GLU A 115 13.89 1.45 12.50
CA GLU A 115 14.91 0.80 11.66
C GLU A 115 14.55 0.91 10.19
N TYR A 116 13.28 0.66 9.88
CA TYR A 116 12.76 0.77 8.53
C TYR A 116 12.98 2.17 7.94
N THR A 117 12.65 3.23 8.68
CA THR A 117 12.79 4.61 8.22
C THR A 117 14.23 4.95 7.81
N LYS A 118 15.23 4.39 8.48
CA LYS A 118 16.63 4.58 8.09
C LYS A 118 16.96 3.93 6.75
N LEU A 119 16.42 2.75 6.49
CA LEU A 119 16.62 2.05 5.23
C LEU A 119 15.82 2.71 4.10
N GLU A 120 14.58 3.09 4.37
CA GLU A 120 13.75 3.85 3.42
C GLU A 120 14.44 5.14 2.99
N GLN A 121 15.03 5.89 3.94
CA GLN A 121 15.73 7.13 3.62
C GLN A 121 16.95 6.89 2.73
N LYS A 122 17.73 5.84 2.97
CA LYS A 122 18.87 5.49 2.11
C LYS A 122 18.42 5.19 0.68
N ILE A 123 17.32 4.44 0.52
CA ILE A 123 16.78 4.15 -0.81
C ILE A 123 16.23 5.43 -1.45
N TYR A 124 15.52 6.25 -0.69
CA TYR A 124 14.96 7.51 -1.16
C TYR A 124 16.04 8.47 -1.69
N ASP A 125 17.18 8.56 -0.99
CA ASP A 125 18.32 9.39 -1.41
C ASP A 125 18.99 8.81 -2.66
N ALA A 126 19.20 7.50 -2.71
CA ALA A 126 19.79 6.82 -3.84
C ALA A 126 18.94 6.91 -5.12
N VAL A 127 17.62 6.92 -4.98
CA VAL A 127 16.68 7.04 -6.11
C VAL A 127 16.68 8.43 -6.72
N GLY A 128 16.91 9.48 -5.95
CA GLY A 128 16.90 10.86 -6.42
C GLY A 128 15.52 11.34 -6.90
N THR A 129 15.49 12.49 -7.57
CA THR A 129 14.24 13.10 -8.07
C THR A 129 13.74 12.48 -9.37
N GLU A 130 14.65 12.00 -10.21
CA GLU A 130 14.36 11.46 -11.54
C GLU A 130 14.02 9.97 -11.54
N GLY A 131 14.08 9.32 -10.38
CA GLY A 131 13.99 7.86 -10.28
C GLY A 131 15.22 7.15 -10.83
N ARG A 132 15.40 5.87 -10.47
CA ARG A 132 16.53 5.06 -10.93
C ARG A 132 16.13 3.63 -11.25
N PHE A 133 16.91 2.96 -12.09
CA PHE A 133 16.72 1.55 -12.33
C PHE A 133 16.93 0.75 -11.05
N PHE A 134 16.08 -0.24 -10.87
CA PHE A 134 16.10 -1.12 -9.71
C PHE A 134 17.46 -1.78 -9.49
N SER A 135 18.06 -2.30 -10.58
CA SER A 135 19.40 -2.95 -10.55
C SER A 135 20.48 -2.04 -10.00
N ASP A 136 20.49 -0.77 -10.44
CA ASP A 136 21.52 0.19 -10.06
C ASP A 136 21.41 0.56 -8.58
N VAL A 137 20.18 0.71 -8.07
CA VAL A 137 19.93 0.98 -6.65
C VAL A 137 20.33 -0.23 -5.80
N ALA A 138 20.00 -1.46 -6.25
CA ALA A 138 20.34 -2.68 -5.55
C ALA A 138 21.88 -2.85 -5.44
N GLU A 139 22.58 -2.60 -6.54
CA GLU A 139 24.04 -2.67 -6.58
C GLU A 139 24.70 -1.63 -5.67
N GLU A 140 24.30 -0.36 -5.79
CA GLU A 140 24.84 0.73 -4.96
C GLU A 140 24.65 0.50 -3.46
N LEU A 141 23.47 0.00 -3.07
CA LEU A 141 23.16 -0.24 -1.66
C LEU A 141 23.58 -1.62 -1.15
N GLY A 142 24.12 -2.49 -2.01
CA GLY A 142 24.50 -3.86 -1.67
C GLY A 142 23.33 -4.69 -1.16
N MET A 143 22.14 -4.49 -1.73
CA MET A 143 20.92 -5.18 -1.33
C MET A 143 20.55 -6.30 -2.31
N SER A 144 20.03 -7.40 -1.78
CA SER A 144 19.39 -8.43 -2.61
C SER A 144 18.16 -7.86 -3.33
N PRO A 145 17.80 -8.37 -4.51
CA PRO A 145 16.58 -7.98 -5.22
C PRO A 145 15.33 -8.13 -4.36
N THR A 146 15.20 -9.22 -3.65
CA THR A 146 14.05 -9.49 -2.75
C THR A 146 13.98 -8.47 -1.63
N ARG A 147 15.12 -8.15 -1.01
CA ARG A 147 15.19 -7.16 0.05
C ARG A 147 14.77 -5.77 -0.42
N LEU A 148 15.33 -5.31 -1.53
CA LEU A 148 14.98 -3.99 -2.08
C LEU A 148 13.52 -3.91 -2.48
N LYS A 149 12.98 -4.95 -3.15
CA LYS A 149 11.55 -5.02 -3.48
C LYS A 149 10.67 -4.92 -2.24
N ALA A 150 10.96 -5.69 -1.21
CA ALA A 150 10.18 -5.70 0.02
C ALA A 150 10.20 -4.34 0.73
N LEU A 151 11.38 -3.68 0.78
CA LEU A 151 11.52 -2.34 1.36
C LEU A 151 10.72 -1.29 0.59
N VAL A 152 10.79 -1.29 -0.74
CA VAL A 152 10.03 -0.35 -1.58
C VAL A 152 8.52 -0.61 -1.46
N LYS A 153 8.09 -1.86 -1.43
CA LYS A 153 6.66 -2.21 -1.27
C LYS A 153 6.11 -1.85 0.11
N ARG A 154 6.95 -1.74 1.13
CA ARG A 154 6.56 -1.22 2.44
C ARG A 154 6.46 0.30 2.47
N SER A 155 7.18 1.00 1.60
CA SER A 155 7.33 2.44 1.63
C SER A 155 6.04 3.18 1.28
N GLU A 156 5.78 4.27 1.97
CA GLU A 156 4.76 5.26 1.61
C GLU A 156 5.31 6.34 0.66
N LYS A 157 6.64 6.39 0.46
CA LYS A 157 7.34 7.45 -0.28
C LYS A 157 7.96 6.98 -1.60
N LEU A 158 7.99 5.67 -1.82
CA LEU A 158 8.63 5.04 -2.98
C LEU A 158 7.65 4.12 -3.68
N GLU A 159 7.76 4.02 -4.98
CA GLU A 159 6.98 3.09 -5.78
C GLU A 159 7.81 2.48 -6.91
N TYR A 160 7.33 1.33 -7.42
CA TYR A 160 7.81 0.74 -8.63
C TYR A 160 7.03 1.26 -9.84
N ARG A 161 7.78 1.69 -10.88
CA ARG A 161 7.23 1.93 -12.22
C ARG A 161 8.05 1.16 -13.26
N GLY A 162 7.51 0.03 -13.68
CA GLY A 162 8.24 -0.91 -14.55
C GLY A 162 9.50 -1.42 -13.87
N HIS A 163 10.67 -1.11 -14.44
CA HIS A 163 11.98 -1.50 -13.91
C HIS A 163 12.68 -0.40 -13.09
N ARG A 164 11.97 0.67 -12.78
CA ARG A 164 12.50 1.82 -12.03
C ARG A 164 11.87 1.91 -10.66
N ILE A 165 12.61 2.49 -9.72
CA ILE A 165 12.09 2.97 -8.46
C ILE A 165 11.96 4.49 -8.59
N GLU A 166 10.83 5.02 -8.21
CA GLU A 166 10.53 6.46 -8.23
C GLU A 166 10.05 6.91 -6.86
N ARG A 167 10.21 8.19 -6.59
CA ARG A 167 9.60 8.83 -5.43
C ARG A 167 8.11 8.97 -5.68
N PHE A 168 7.32 8.46 -4.76
CA PHE A 168 5.87 8.55 -4.83
C PHE A 168 5.42 9.95 -4.38
N ALA A 169 4.86 10.69 -5.31
CA ALA A 169 4.17 11.94 -4.98
C ALA A 169 2.75 11.58 -4.51
N GLN A 170 2.51 11.68 -3.21
CA GLN A 170 1.19 11.50 -2.66
C GLN A 170 0.30 12.67 -3.10
N GLU A 171 -0.62 12.43 -4.03
CA GLU A 171 -1.70 13.39 -4.25
C GLU A 171 -2.52 13.47 -2.97
N PRO A 172 -2.81 14.69 -2.47
CA PRO A 172 -3.67 14.80 -1.30
C PRO A 172 -5.01 14.13 -1.61
N LEU A 173 -5.48 13.31 -0.66
CA LEU A 173 -6.84 12.73 -0.74
C LEU A 173 -7.81 13.90 -0.92
N SER A 174 -8.41 13.99 -2.10
CA SER A 174 -9.39 15.05 -2.37
C SER A 174 -10.62 14.81 -1.50
N PRO A 175 -11.12 15.84 -0.82
CA PRO A 175 -12.36 15.76 -0.06
C PRO A 175 -13.56 15.44 -0.95
#